data_6948d3daf3a9a7b0c84df10a7e2934cd
#
_entry.id   6948d3daf3a9a7b0c84df10a7e2934cd
#
_cell.length_a   1.000
_cell.length_b   1.000
_cell.length_c   1.000
_cell.angle_alpha   90.00
_cell.angle_beta   90.00
_cell.angle_gamma   90.00
#
_symmetry.space_group_name_H-M   'P 1'
#
loop_
_entity.id
_entity.type
_entity.pdbx_description
1 polymer ?
#
loop_
_entity_poly.entity_id
_entity_poly.type
_entity_poly.pdbx_seq_one_letter_code
_entity_poly.pdbx_strand_id
1 'polypeptide(L)'
;ASDVYKRQVKRAESYSITVDLGRAEGVIRREEMIPRENLNQGDRVRAYIVDVREEVRGPQIFLSRGANEFMAKLFTQEVPEIYDGIIEIKAVAREPGSRAKISVLSRDTSIDPVGACVGLRGSRVQAVVSELQGEKIEIIPYSEDPVTFIVNALAPAEVAKVVVDEVAGRVEVIVPDDQLSLAIGRRGQNVRLASQLTGWYLSLIHI
;
A
#
# COMPACT_ATOMS: atom_id res chain seq x y z
N ALA A 1 18.22 -0.01 9.87
CA ALA A 1 17.59 0.41 8.64
C ALA A 1 16.99 -0.81 7.95
N SER A 2 15.67 -0.86 7.90
CA SER A 2 14.95 -1.91 7.20
C SER A 2 14.98 -1.60 5.71
N ASP A 3 15.88 -2.21 5.01
CA ASP A 3 16.04 -1.92 3.61
C ASP A 3 15.40 -3.01 2.75
N VAL A 4 14.89 -2.58 1.61
CA VAL A 4 14.40 -3.47 0.57
C VAL A 4 15.58 -3.84 -0.33
N TYR A 5 15.96 -5.12 -0.29
CA TYR A 5 17.04 -5.63 -1.11
C TYR A 5 16.53 -6.59 -2.17
N LYS A 6 17.14 -6.52 -3.35
CA LYS A 6 16.94 -7.52 -4.39
C LYS A 6 17.90 -8.68 -4.15
N ARG A 7 17.36 -9.84 -3.83
CA ARG A 7 18.10 -11.04 -3.50
C ARG A 7 17.61 -12.23 -4.31
N GLN A 8 18.39 -13.30 -4.30
CA GLN A 8 18.11 -14.49 -5.09
C GLN A 8 17.33 -15.53 -4.27
N VAL A 9 16.32 -16.11 -4.88
CA VAL A 9 15.57 -17.23 -4.31
C VAL A 9 16.46 -18.48 -4.30
N LYS A 10 16.68 -19.04 -3.10
CA LYS A 10 17.47 -20.25 -2.90
C LYS A 10 16.63 -21.52 -3.01
N ARG A 11 15.43 -21.51 -2.43
CA ARG A 11 14.45 -22.59 -2.48
C ARG A 11 13.04 -22.03 -2.60
N ALA A 12 12.20 -22.72 -3.36
CA ALA A 12 10.79 -22.40 -3.50
C ALA A 12 9.96 -23.61 -3.14
N GLU A 13 9.19 -23.51 -2.06
CA GLU A 13 8.29 -24.54 -1.57
C GLU A 13 6.85 -24.05 -1.64
N SER A 14 5.87 -24.94 -1.48
CA SER A 14 4.45 -24.58 -1.60
C SER A 14 3.99 -23.57 -0.53
N TYR A 15 4.66 -23.52 0.61
CA TYR A 15 4.28 -22.71 1.77
C TYR A 15 5.29 -21.60 2.10
N SER A 16 6.47 -21.60 1.49
CA SER A 16 7.47 -20.58 1.73
C SER A 16 8.53 -20.47 0.64
N ILE A 17 9.12 -19.30 0.56
CA ILE A 17 10.29 -19.01 -0.30
C ILE A 17 11.48 -18.70 0.60
N THR A 18 12.58 -19.43 0.42
CA THR A 18 13.84 -19.14 1.11
C THR A 18 14.72 -18.27 0.21
N VAL A 19 15.20 -17.17 0.76
CA VAL A 19 15.98 -16.15 0.06
C VAL A 19 17.39 -16.10 0.64
N ASP A 20 18.39 -16.07 -0.23
CA ASP A 20 19.78 -15.91 0.18
C ASP A 20 20.09 -14.45 0.48
N LEU A 21 20.43 -14.15 1.73
CA LEU A 21 20.79 -12.81 2.19
C LEU A 21 22.31 -12.62 2.35
N GLY A 22 23.11 -13.55 1.81
CA GLY A 22 24.57 -13.56 1.95
C GLY A 22 25.03 -14.36 3.16
N ARG A 23 25.10 -13.73 4.34
CA ARG A 23 25.51 -14.41 5.58
C ARG A 23 24.37 -15.13 6.31
N ALA A 24 23.13 -14.88 5.88
CA ALA A 24 21.95 -15.46 6.49
C ALA A 24 20.93 -15.85 5.43
N GLU A 25 19.93 -16.59 5.83
CA GLU A 25 18.77 -16.91 5.00
C GLU A 25 17.53 -16.17 5.52
N GLY A 26 16.74 -15.63 4.62
CA GLY A 26 15.43 -15.08 4.91
C GLY A 26 14.32 -15.98 4.38
N VAL A 27 13.14 -15.88 4.96
CA VAL A 27 11.96 -16.62 4.51
C VAL A 27 10.81 -15.67 4.22
N ILE A 28 10.15 -15.89 3.07
CA ILE A 28 8.87 -15.29 2.74
C ILE A 28 7.82 -16.39 2.91
N ARG A 29 6.97 -16.27 3.93
CA ARG A 29 5.86 -17.20 4.10
C ARG A 29 4.79 -16.96 3.06
N ARG A 30 3.95 -17.96 2.79
CA ARG A 30 2.89 -17.88 1.79
C ARG A 30 1.95 -16.68 2.03
N GLU A 31 1.56 -16.43 3.27
CA GLU A 31 0.72 -15.30 3.64
C GLU A 31 1.38 -13.93 3.45
N GLU A 32 2.71 -13.91 3.31
CA GLU A 32 3.51 -12.69 3.06
C GLU A 32 3.90 -12.54 1.59
N MET A 33 3.43 -13.43 0.74
CA MET A 33 3.63 -13.36 -0.71
C MET A 33 2.49 -12.59 -1.37
N ILE A 34 2.76 -12.05 -2.55
CA ILE A 34 1.68 -11.50 -3.39
C ILE A 34 0.91 -12.67 -3.99
N PRO A 35 -0.43 -12.70 -3.86
CA PRO A 35 -1.23 -13.77 -4.45
C PRO A 35 -0.98 -13.93 -5.95
N ARG A 36 -0.89 -15.18 -6.41
CA ARG A 36 -0.61 -15.56 -7.81
C ARG A 36 0.79 -15.24 -8.30
N GLU A 37 1.66 -14.71 -7.47
CA GLU A 37 3.06 -14.53 -7.82
C GLU A 37 3.76 -15.89 -7.84
N ASN A 38 4.52 -16.15 -8.88
CA ASN A 38 5.28 -17.38 -9.02
C ASN A 38 6.78 -17.08 -8.93
N LEU A 39 7.37 -17.42 -7.79
CA LEU A 39 8.79 -17.25 -7.54
C LEU A 39 9.47 -18.62 -7.58
N ASN A 40 10.46 -18.76 -8.45
CA ASN A 40 11.22 -19.97 -8.65
C ASN A 40 12.64 -19.84 -8.13
N GLN A 41 13.28 -20.96 -7.88
CA GLN A 41 14.70 -21.00 -7.53
C GLN A 41 15.54 -20.26 -8.58
N GLY A 42 16.42 -19.38 -8.12
CA GLY A 42 17.28 -18.58 -8.98
C GLY A 42 16.70 -17.21 -9.34
N ASP A 43 15.40 -17.00 -9.16
CA ASP A 43 14.77 -15.71 -9.41
C ASP A 43 15.31 -14.66 -8.45
N ARG A 44 15.31 -13.41 -8.90
CA ARG A 44 15.61 -12.27 -8.03
C ARG A 44 14.31 -11.70 -7.49
N VAL A 45 14.28 -11.46 -6.18
CA VAL A 45 13.12 -10.96 -5.46
C VAL A 45 13.50 -9.80 -4.57
N ARG A 46 12.62 -8.80 -4.50
CA ARG A 46 12.68 -7.73 -3.49
C ARG A 46 11.68 -8.05 -2.40
N ALA A 47 12.06 -7.80 -1.15
CA ALA A 47 11.17 -7.98 -0.02
C ALA A 47 11.57 -7.06 1.14
N TYR A 48 10.62 -6.85 2.03
CA TYR A 48 10.78 -6.06 3.24
C TYR A 48 11.01 -6.97 4.44
N ILE A 49 11.95 -6.62 5.32
CA ILE A 49 12.19 -7.36 6.56
C ILE A 49 11.12 -6.97 7.57
N VAL A 50 10.21 -7.90 7.88
CA VAL A 50 9.11 -7.64 8.83
C VAL A 50 9.46 -8.06 10.25
N ASP A 51 10.35 -9.04 10.41
CA ASP A 51 10.72 -9.56 11.73
C ASP A 51 12.10 -10.21 11.70
N VAL A 52 12.81 -10.09 12.80
CA VAL A 52 14.08 -10.78 13.05
C VAL A 52 13.97 -11.45 14.42
N ARG A 53 14.11 -12.79 14.46
CA ARG A 53 13.97 -13.56 15.68
C ARG A 53 15.26 -14.30 15.98
N GLU A 54 15.60 -14.41 17.26
CA GLU A 54 16.62 -15.31 17.73
C GLU A 54 16.02 -16.70 17.94
N GLU A 55 16.20 -17.57 16.96
CA GLU A 55 15.75 -18.95 17.05
C GLU A 55 16.93 -19.90 17.01
N VAL A 56 16.83 -20.97 17.80
CA VAL A 56 17.91 -21.99 17.90
C VAL A 56 17.97 -22.81 16.60
N ARG A 57 16.84 -22.93 15.89
CA ARG A 57 16.75 -23.66 14.61
C ARG A 57 15.79 -22.95 13.66
N GLY A 58 16.13 -22.96 12.36
CA GLY A 58 15.32 -22.42 11.32
C GLY A 58 15.68 -20.98 10.94
N PRO A 59 14.89 -20.36 10.07
CA PRO A 59 15.14 -18.99 9.59
C PRO A 59 14.90 -17.98 10.70
N GLN A 60 15.78 -17.00 10.79
CA GLN A 60 15.70 -15.91 11.79
C GLN A 60 15.16 -14.61 11.19
N ILE A 61 15.19 -14.47 9.87
CA ILE A 61 14.81 -13.25 9.16
C ILE A 61 13.54 -13.53 8.37
N PHE A 62 12.49 -12.79 8.68
CA PHE A 62 11.19 -12.92 8.04
C PHE A 62 10.95 -11.75 7.11
N LEU A 63 10.61 -12.07 5.85
CA LEU A 63 10.44 -11.13 4.77
C LEU A 63 8.98 -11.07 4.31
N SER A 64 8.56 -9.94 3.74
CA SER A 64 7.22 -9.77 3.19
C SER A 64 7.24 -9.00 1.88
N ARG A 65 6.38 -9.41 0.96
CA ARG A 65 6.01 -8.67 -0.24
C ARG A 65 4.58 -8.15 -0.16
N GLY A 66 3.80 -8.61 0.82
CA GLY A 66 2.42 -8.18 1.06
C GLY A 66 2.27 -7.06 2.09
N ALA A 67 3.32 -6.73 2.84
CA ALA A 67 3.25 -5.71 3.87
C ALA A 67 3.08 -4.31 3.30
N ASN A 68 2.36 -3.45 4.04
CA ASN A 68 2.19 -2.05 3.68
C ASN A 68 3.53 -1.30 3.60
N GLU A 69 4.44 -1.63 4.50
CA GLU A 69 5.78 -1.05 4.60
C GLU A 69 6.62 -1.34 3.35
N PHE A 70 6.39 -2.48 2.70
CA PHE A 70 7.07 -2.80 1.44
C PHE A 70 6.73 -1.80 0.35
N MET A 71 5.45 -1.48 0.18
CA MET A 71 5.01 -0.45 -0.77
C MET A 71 5.61 0.93 -0.42
N ALA A 72 5.59 1.31 0.85
CA ALA A 72 6.17 2.58 1.29
C ALA A 72 7.66 2.68 0.94
N LYS A 73 8.41 1.59 1.12
CA LYS A 73 9.84 1.54 0.76
C LYS A 73 10.06 1.61 -0.76
N LEU A 74 9.22 0.96 -1.54
CA LEU A 74 9.30 1.06 -3.00
C LEU A 74 9.08 2.49 -3.49
N PHE A 75 8.09 3.19 -2.94
CA PHE A 75 7.88 4.60 -3.25
C PHE A 75 9.04 5.49 -2.79
N THR A 76 9.63 5.20 -1.65
CA THR A 76 10.82 5.92 -1.16
C THR A 76 11.99 5.77 -2.13
N GLN A 77 12.16 4.61 -2.74
CA GLN A 77 13.20 4.38 -3.75
C GLN A 77 12.91 5.07 -5.09
N GLU A 78 11.64 5.12 -5.50
CA GLU A 78 11.25 5.69 -6.80
C GLU A 78 11.08 7.21 -6.76
N VAL A 79 10.74 7.79 -5.61
CA VAL A 79 10.38 9.21 -5.48
C VAL A 79 11.43 9.92 -4.63
N PRO A 80 12.35 10.69 -5.26
CA PRO A 80 13.42 11.39 -4.54
C PRO A 80 12.89 12.33 -3.45
N GLU A 81 11.76 12.98 -3.68
CA GLU A 81 11.14 13.90 -2.73
C GLU A 81 10.67 13.19 -1.44
N ILE A 82 10.33 11.91 -1.53
CA ILE A 82 10.03 11.09 -0.34
C ILE A 82 11.34 10.74 0.38
N TYR A 83 12.34 10.31 -0.35
CA TYR A 83 13.65 9.97 0.22
C TYR A 83 14.25 11.17 0.96
N ASP A 84 14.14 12.36 0.39
CA ASP A 84 14.66 13.60 0.96
C ASP A 84 13.79 14.17 2.11
N GLY A 85 12.64 13.56 2.39
CA GLY A 85 11.75 13.97 3.47
C GLY A 85 10.85 15.16 3.17
N ILE A 86 10.80 15.61 1.92
CA ILE A 86 9.91 16.71 1.48
C ILE A 86 8.48 16.24 1.41
N ILE A 87 8.27 15.04 0.86
CA ILE A 87 6.99 14.36 0.81
C ILE A 87 6.98 13.26 1.86
N GLU A 88 5.91 13.20 2.63
CA GLU A 88 5.69 12.20 3.67
C GLU A 88 4.56 11.26 3.28
N ILE A 89 4.80 9.95 3.42
CA ILE A 89 3.74 8.94 3.32
C ILE A 89 3.03 8.87 4.66
N LYS A 90 1.74 9.17 4.68
CA LYS A 90 0.95 9.21 5.92
C LYS A 90 0.34 7.86 6.26
N ALA A 91 -0.14 7.14 5.28
CA ALA A 91 -0.74 5.82 5.47
C ALA A 91 -0.71 5.01 4.18
N VAL A 92 -0.80 3.70 4.32
CA VAL A 92 -0.92 2.75 3.21
C VAL A 92 -1.98 1.73 3.56
N ALA A 93 -2.86 1.42 2.61
CA ALA A 93 -3.82 0.33 2.71
C ALA A 93 -3.70 -0.52 1.46
N ARG A 94 -3.50 -1.83 1.62
CA ARG A 94 -3.26 -2.75 0.51
C ARG A 94 -4.11 -3.99 0.60
N GLU A 95 -4.57 -4.42 -0.58
CA GLU A 95 -4.91 -5.82 -0.86
C GLU A 95 -3.87 -6.32 -1.87
N PRO A 96 -2.83 -7.05 -1.43
CA PRO A 96 -1.67 -7.36 -2.25
C PRO A 96 -2.02 -8.00 -3.58
N GLY A 97 -1.40 -7.52 -4.65
CA GLY A 97 -1.62 -7.99 -6.01
C GLY A 97 -2.91 -7.51 -6.67
N SER A 98 -3.80 -6.85 -5.92
CA SER A 98 -5.09 -6.38 -6.41
C SER A 98 -5.16 -4.85 -6.47
N ARG A 99 -5.27 -4.21 -5.32
CA ARG A 99 -5.44 -2.74 -5.25
C ARG A 99 -4.87 -2.18 -3.96
N ALA A 100 -4.45 -0.94 -4.01
CA ALA A 100 -3.93 -0.23 -2.84
C ALA A 100 -4.24 1.26 -2.92
N LYS A 101 -4.24 1.89 -1.75
CA LYS A 101 -4.32 3.34 -1.61
C LYS A 101 -3.16 3.79 -0.71
N ILE A 102 -2.50 4.87 -1.10
CA ILE A 102 -1.41 5.47 -0.34
C ILE A 102 -1.68 6.96 -0.17
N SER A 103 -1.60 7.47 1.05
CA SER A 103 -1.79 8.89 1.33
C SER A 103 -0.47 9.60 1.52
N VAL A 104 -0.35 10.77 0.91
CA VAL A 104 0.87 11.57 0.87
C VAL A 104 0.61 13.02 1.22
N LEU A 105 1.60 13.65 1.83
CA LEU A 105 1.58 15.06 2.22
C LEU A 105 2.93 15.69 1.86
N SER A 106 2.91 16.90 1.28
CA SER A 106 4.12 17.67 1.06
C SER A 106 4.32 18.70 2.17
N ARG A 107 5.55 18.79 2.66
CA ARG A 107 5.97 19.87 3.58
C ARG A 107 6.27 21.18 2.85
N ASP A 108 6.53 21.10 1.56
CA ASP A 108 6.72 22.25 0.68
C ASP A 108 5.42 22.47 -0.12
N THR A 109 4.77 23.60 0.12
CA THR A 109 3.49 23.94 -0.52
C THR A 109 3.60 24.18 -2.02
N SER A 110 4.81 24.38 -2.55
CA SER A 110 5.06 24.54 -3.98
C SER A 110 5.13 23.19 -4.73
N ILE A 111 5.20 22.07 -4.01
CA ILE A 111 5.30 20.73 -4.57
C ILE A 111 3.96 20.01 -4.44
N ASP A 112 3.42 19.55 -5.58
CA ASP A 112 2.27 18.66 -5.60
C ASP A 112 2.69 17.24 -5.21
N PRO A 113 2.27 16.73 -4.04
CA PRO A 113 2.72 15.43 -3.59
C PRO A 113 2.19 14.28 -4.46
N VAL A 114 0.96 14.37 -4.94
CA VAL A 114 0.37 13.35 -5.81
C VAL A 114 1.10 13.30 -7.15
N GLY A 115 1.28 14.46 -7.79
CA GLY A 115 1.99 14.56 -9.06
C GLY A 115 3.43 14.06 -8.99
N ALA A 116 4.13 14.35 -7.90
CA ALA A 116 5.50 13.88 -7.69
C ALA A 116 5.58 12.36 -7.55
N CYS A 117 4.63 11.73 -6.87
CA CYS A 117 4.58 10.28 -6.69
C CYS A 117 4.12 9.56 -7.97
N VAL A 118 3.26 10.16 -8.77
CA VAL A 118 2.86 9.62 -10.06
C VAL A 118 4.03 9.65 -11.04
N GLY A 119 4.75 10.77 -11.08
CA GLY A 119 5.86 10.98 -11.98
C GLY A 119 5.43 11.31 -13.40
N LEU A 120 6.41 11.62 -14.24
CA LEU A 120 6.16 11.98 -15.64
C LEU A 120 5.50 10.82 -16.38
N ARG A 121 4.29 11.07 -16.91
CA ARG A 121 3.46 10.05 -17.61
C ARG A 121 3.22 8.79 -16.77
N GLY A 122 3.16 8.93 -15.45
CA GLY A 122 2.95 7.82 -14.53
C GLY A 122 4.16 6.92 -14.34
N SER A 123 5.36 7.33 -14.73
CA SER A 123 6.57 6.49 -14.72
C SER A 123 6.95 5.96 -13.34
N ARG A 124 6.80 6.79 -12.31
CA ARG A 124 7.17 6.41 -10.94
C ARG A 124 6.17 5.43 -10.33
N VAL A 125 4.87 5.75 -10.39
CA VAL A 125 3.84 4.86 -9.87
C VAL A 125 3.81 3.55 -10.65
N GLN A 126 4.04 3.58 -11.96
CA GLN A 126 4.06 2.36 -12.78
C GLN A 126 5.23 1.43 -12.43
N ALA A 127 6.38 1.97 -12.05
CA ALA A 127 7.50 1.17 -11.56
C ALA A 127 7.12 0.37 -10.31
N VAL A 128 6.39 0.99 -9.38
CA VAL A 128 5.90 0.30 -8.18
C VAL A 128 4.80 -0.71 -8.53
N VAL A 129 3.86 -0.34 -9.38
CA VAL A 129 2.79 -1.25 -9.87
C VAL A 129 3.38 -2.52 -10.49
N SER A 130 4.41 -2.37 -11.33
CA SER A 130 5.07 -3.51 -11.98
C SER A 130 5.78 -4.41 -10.97
N GLU A 131 6.45 -3.86 -9.99
CA GLU A 131 7.09 -4.64 -8.91
C GLU A 131 6.08 -5.45 -8.11
N LEU A 132 4.88 -4.91 -7.90
CA LEU A 132 3.81 -5.52 -7.13
C LEU A 132 2.81 -6.33 -7.98
N GLN A 133 3.26 -6.86 -9.11
CA GLN A 133 2.49 -7.76 -9.97
C GLN A 133 1.19 -7.16 -10.51
N GLY A 134 1.21 -5.87 -10.85
CA GLY A 134 0.05 -5.18 -11.39
C GLY A 134 -0.95 -4.69 -10.36
N GLU A 135 -0.57 -4.64 -9.09
CA GLU A 135 -1.41 -4.06 -8.04
C GLU A 135 -1.75 -2.61 -8.39
N LYS A 136 -3.05 -2.30 -8.52
CA LYS A 136 -3.52 -0.96 -8.87
C LYS A 136 -3.32 -0.04 -7.67
N ILE A 137 -2.58 1.05 -7.86
CA ILE A 137 -2.22 1.98 -6.79
C ILE A 137 -2.88 3.33 -7.03
N GLU A 138 -3.62 3.80 -6.02
CA GLU A 138 -4.20 5.14 -6.00
C GLU A 138 -3.45 6.00 -4.98
N ILE A 139 -2.95 7.14 -5.43
CA ILE A 139 -2.23 8.09 -4.60
C ILE A 139 -3.20 9.17 -4.15
N ILE A 140 -3.39 9.28 -2.83
CA ILE A 140 -4.42 10.07 -2.21
C ILE A 140 -3.77 11.25 -1.47
N PRO A 141 -4.20 12.50 -1.72
CA PRO A 141 -3.71 13.60 -0.92
C PRO A 141 -4.23 13.48 0.52
N TYR A 142 -3.30 13.54 1.48
CA TYR A 142 -3.65 13.56 2.91
C TYR A 142 -4.23 14.91 3.30
N SER A 143 -5.19 14.89 4.20
CA SER A 143 -5.72 16.10 4.86
C SER A 143 -5.93 15.83 6.35
N GLU A 144 -5.63 16.80 7.18
CA GLU A 144 -5.94 16.73 8.62
C GLU A 144 -7.43 16.85 8.89
N ASP A 145 -8.19 17.46 7.96
CA ASP A 145 -9.64 17.47 8.02
C ASP A 145 -10.19 16.09 7.65
N PRO A 146 -10.87 15.39 8.58
CA PRO A 146 -11.37 14.04 8.33
C PRO A 146 -12.31 13.95 7.13
N VAL A 147 -13.18 14.93 6.95
CA VAL A 147 -14.13 14.97 5.84
C VAL A 147 -13.38 15.02 4.51
N THR A 148 -12.44 15.94 4.36
CA THR A 148 -11.65 16.08 3.14
C THR A 148 -10.83 14.82 2.86
N PHE A 149 -10.21 14.25 3.87
CA PHE A 149 -9.43 13.02 3.70
C PHE A 149 -10.29 11.84 3.26
N ILE A 150 -11.47 11.67 3.86
CA ILE A 150 -12.40 10.59 3.50
C ILE A 150 -12.89 10.76 2.07
N VAL A 151 -13.26 11.96 1.67
CA VAL A 151 -13.66 12.26 0.28
C VAL A 151 -12.54 11.89 -0.70
N ASN A 152 -11.31 12.32 -0.40
CA ASN A 152 -10.15 12.00 -1.23
C ASN A 152 -9.90 10.49 -1.30
N ALA A 153 -10.02 9.79 -0.18
CA ALA A 153 -9.77 8.35 -0.08
C ALA A 153 -10.78 7.50 -0.84
N LEU A 154 -12.00 8.00 -1.07
CA LEU A 154 -13.04 7.31 -1.82
C LEU A 154 -12.92 7.47 -3.34
N ALA A 155 -11.91 8.22 -3.81
CA ALA A 155 -11.65 8.30 -5.24
C ALA A 155 -11.64 6.89 -5.88
N PRO A 156 -12.11 6.72 -7.12
CA PRO A 156 -12.58 7.76 -8.04
C PRO A 156 -14.04 8.17 -7.86
N ALA A 157 -14.74 7.68 -6.82
CA ALA A 157 -16.14 8.01 -6.59
C ALA A 157 -16.30 9.46 -6.11
N GLU A 158 -17.35 10.11 -6.61
CA GLU A 158 -17.77 11.43 -6.14
C GLU A 158 -18.72 11.29 -4.96
N VAL A 159 -18.52 12.12 -3.95
CA VAL A 159 -19.28 12.11 -2.69
C VAL A 159 -20.14 13.38 -2.59
N ALA A 160 -21.42 13.23 -2.24
CA ALA A 160 -22.32 14.36 -2.08
C ALA A 160 -22.19 15.02 -0.70
N LYS A 161 -22.09 14.21 0.37
CA LYS A 161 -22.01 14.70 1.74
C LYS A 161 -21.36 13.67 2.68
N VAL A 162 -20.68 14.16 3.70
CA VAL A 162 -20.08 13.34 4.75
C VAL A 162 -20.57 13.83 6.10
N VAL A 163 -21.05 12.91 6.95
CA VAL A 163 -21.46 13.17 8.32
C VAL A 163 -20.57 12.37 9.28
N VAL A 164 -19.81 13.07 10.11
CA VAL A 164 -18.85 12.46 11.04
C VAL A 164 -19.47 12.36 12.43
N ASP A 165 -19.47 11.16 13.01
CA ASP A 165 -19.78 10.91 14.41
C ASP A 165 -18.47 10.56 15.13
N GLU A 166 -17.83 11.55 15.73
CA GLU A 166 -16.55 11.40 16.40
C GLU A 166 -16.63 10.49 17.63
N VAL A 167 -17.76 10.47 18.31
CA VAL A 167 -17.96 9.66 19.51
C VAL A 167 -18.00 8.17 19.17
N ALA A 168 -18.70 7.84 18.09
CA ALA A 168 -18.81 6.46 17.63
C ALA A 168 -17.63 6.03 16.74
N GLY A 169 -16.77 6.96 16.31
CA GLY A 169 -15.72 6.69 15.32
C GLY A 169 -16.26 6.28 13.95
N ARG A 170 -17.48 6.67 13.65
CA ARG A 170 -18.25 6.25 12.48
C ARG A 170 -18.54 7.43 11.56
N VAL A 171 -18.51 7.17 10.27
CA VAL A 171 -18.79 8.19 9.26
C VAL A 171 -19.85 7.67 8.30
N GLU A 172 -20.87 8.48 8.09
CA GLU A 172 -21.86 8.25 7.05
C GLU A 172 -21.47 9.05 5.81
N VAL A 173 -21.33 8.35 4.70
CA VAL A 173 -20.95 8.94 3.42
C VAL A 173 -22.12 8.83 2.46
N ILE A 174 -22.65 9.99 2.05
CA ILE A 174 -23.79 10.08 1.16
C ILE A 174 -23.27 10.25 -0.28
N VAL A 175 -23.63 9.31 -1.12
CA VAL A 175 -23.19 9.29 -2.53
C VAL A 175 -24.40 9.30 -3.48
N PRO A 176 -24.28 9.96 -4.66
CA PRO A 176 -25.28 9.83 -5.70
C PRO A 176 -25.41 8.37 -6.18
N ASP A 177 -26.60 7.98 -6.61
CA ASP A 177 -26.88 6.61 -7.08
C ASP A 177 -25.89 6.12 -8.16
N ASP A 178 -25.56 7.00 -9.09
CA ASP A 178 -24.63 6.68 -10.18
C ASP A 178 -23.16 6.52 -9.71
N GLN A 179 -22.82 6.97 -8.50
CA GLN A 179 -21.51 6.86 -7.90
C GLN A 179 -21.39 5.70 -6.90
N LEU A 180 -22.50 5.09 -6.50
CA LEU A 180 -22.51 4.08 -5.45
C LEU A 180 -21.61 2.87 -5.76
N SER A 181 -21.69 2.36 -6.99
CA SER A 181 -20.87 1.22 -7.41
C SER A 181 -19.37 1.55 -7.37
N LEU A 182 -18.98 2.75 -7.74
CA LEU A 182 -17.58 3.21 -7.67
C LEU A 182 -17.13 3.36 -6.21
N ALA A 183 -18.00 3.93 -5.37
CA ALA A 183 -17.68 4.14 -3.95
C ALA A 183 -17.48 2.81 -3.21
N ILE A 184 -18.33 1.84 -3.46
CA ILE A 184 -18.20 0.49 -2.88
C ILE A 184 -16.99 -0.23 -3.47
N GLY A 185 -16.87 -0.20 -4.79
CA GLY A 185 -15.88 -0.96 -5.51
C GLY A 185 -16.23 -2.45 -5.62
N ARG A 186 -15.45 -3.18 -6.40
CA ARG A 186 -15.61 -4.62 -6.56
C ARG A 186 -15.45 -5.33 -5.22
N ARG A 187 -16.48 -6.05 -4.79
CA ARG A 187 -16.51 -6.78 -3.49
C ARG A 187 -16.26 -5.86 -2.27
N GLY A 188 -16.64 -4.60 -2.37
CA GLY A 188 -16.43 -3.63 -1.29
C GLY A 188 -14.99 -3.13 -1.16
N GLN A 189 -14.15 -3.39 -2.12
CA GLN A 189 -12.71 -3.10 -2.05
C GLN A 189 -12.40 -1.61 -1.90
N ASN A 190 -13.10 -0.74 -2.62
CA ASN A 190 -12.84 0.70 -2.57
C ASN A 190 -13.14 1.28 -1.18
N VAL A 191 -14.33 1.01 -0.64
CA VAL A 191 -14.71 1.51 0.69
C VAL A 191 -13.87 0.86 1.80
N ARG A 192 -13.52 -0.41 1.66
CA ARG A 192 -12.68 -1.12 2.64
C ARG A 192 -11.27 -0.52 2.70
N LEU A 193 -10.63 -0.27 1.55
CA LEU A 193 -9.32 0.37 1.51
C LEU A 193 -9.37 1.82 2.01
N ALA A 194 -10.42 2.58 1.66
CA ALA A 194 -10.60 3.93 2.17
C ALA A 194 -10.77 3.94 3.70
N SER A 195 -11.51 3.00 4.25
CA SER A 195 -11.69 2.83 5.69
C SER A 195 -10.36 2.51 6.39
N GLN A 196 -9.58 1.59 5.84
CA GLN A 196 -8.26 1.24 6.39
C GLN A 196 -7.27 2.42 6.29
N LEU A 197 -7.28 3.13 5.18
CA LEU A 197 -6.39 4.26 4.95
C LEU A 197 -6.66 5.42 5.92
N THR A 198 -7.91 5.75 6.13
CA THR A 198 -8.33 6.90 6.94
C THR A 198 -8.47 6.58 8.43
N GLY A 199 -8.62 5.31 8.77
CA GLY A 199 -8.86 4.86 10.15
C GLY A 199 -10.31 5.06 10.63
N TRP A 200 -11.23 5.42 9.72
CA TRP A 200 -12.64 5.61 10.04
C TRP A 200 -13.49 4.46 9.53
N TYR A 201 -14.51 4.08 10.31
CA TYR A 201 -15.55 3.17 9.83
C TYR A 201 -16.50 3.94 8.91
N LEU A 202 -16.53 3.55 7.63
CA LEU A 202 -17.31 4.23 6.60
C LEU A 202 -18.61 3.45 6.29
N SER A 203 -19.75 4.13 6.40
CA SER A 203 -21.04 3.60 6.01
C SER A 203 -21.55 4.39 4.81
N LEU A 204 -21.78 3.71 3.69
CA LEU A 204 -22.24 4.35 2.46
C LEU A 204 -23.77 4.38 2.40
N ILE A 205 -24.32 5.55 2.13
CA ILE A 205 -25.76 5.79 1.96
C ILE A 205 -25.95 6.44 0.60
N HIS A 206 -26.87 5.91 -0.19
CA HIS A 206 -27.17 6.47 -1.51
C HIS A 206 -28.43 7.33 -1.49
N ILE A 207 -28.49 8.30 -2.38
CA ILE A 207 -29.63 9.16 -2.61
C ILE A 207 -30.00 9.19 -4.09
#